data_c94441b990d75bae7982ffac4cf24e78
#
_entry.id   c94441b990d75bae7982ffac4cf24e78
#
_cell.length_a   1.000
_cell.length_b   1.000
_cell.length_c   1.000
_cell.angle_alpha   90.00
_cell.angle_beta   90.00
_cell.angle_gamma   90.00
#
_symmetry.space_group_name_H-M   'P 1'
#
loop_
_entity.id
_entity.type
_entity.pdbx_description
1 polymer ?
#
loop_
_entity_poly.entity_id
_entity_poly.type
_entity_poly.pdbx_seq_one_letter_code
_entity_poly.pdbx_strand_id
1 'polypeptide(L)'
;MYPSAMSILTLKVNGRSQQVDVDPSTPLLYVLSDDLELRGPKFGCGLGQCGACTVIVNGQATRSCVTPVSTVGSNEITTLEGLGTAEKPHPLQQAFIDEQAAQCGFCLSGVILTAKTFLDRNPRATDEQIQQALASVLCRCFGNVRMLNAIRRYAGGRTA
;
A
#
# COMPACT_ATOMS: atom_id res chain seq x y z
N MET A 1 17.76 -24.60 14.45
CA MET A 1 17.32 -23.52 13.53
C MET A 1 18.28 -23.59 12.33
N TYR A 2 17.84 -24.18 11.23
CA TYR A 2 18.67 -24.25 10.00
C TYR A 2 18.70 -22.85 9.39
N PRO A 3 19.84 -22.29 9.00
CA PRO A 3 19.85 -21.06 8.21
C PRO A 3 19.15 -21.38 6.88
N SER A 4 18.05 -20.73 6.61
CA SER A 4 17.43 -20.80 5.30
C SER A 4 18.45 -20.25 4.29
N ALA A 5 18.65 -20.97 3.20
CA ALA A 5 19.62 -20.57 2.19
C ALA A 5 19.16 -19.27 1.53
N MET A 6 20.03 -18.26 1.50
CA MET A 6 19.82 -17.05 0.70
C MET A 6 19.56 -17.42 -0.76
N SER A 7 18.70 -16.71 -1.42
CA SER A 7 18.32 -16.97 -2.80
C SER A 7 18.15 -15.66 -3.56
N ILE A 8 18.66 -15.63 -4.78
CA ILE A 8 18.43 -14.50 -5.68
C ILE A 8 17.01 -14.59 -6.22
N LEU A 9 16.18 -13.66 -5.80
CA LEU A 9 14.80 -13.52 -6.29
C LEU A 9 14.70 -12.30 -7.20
N THR A 10 13.92 -12.43 -8.27
CA THR A 10 13.59 -11.31 -9.15
C THR A 10 12.16 -10.87 -8.87
N LEU A 11 12.01 -9.64 -8.39
CA LEU A 11 10.73 -9.01 -8.07
C LEU A 11 10.40 -7.95 -9.12
N LYS A 12 9.13 -7.81 -9.45
CA LYS A 12 8.62 -6.69 -10.25
C LYS A 12 8.04 -5.65 -9.29
N VAL A 13 8.72 -4.53 -9.12
CA VAL A 13 8.33 -3.49 -8.17
C VAL A 13 8.23 -2.15 -8.88
N ASN A 14 7.06 -1.54 -8.83
CA ASN A 14 6.78 -0.24 -9.44
C ASN A 14 7.19 -0.18 -10.93
N GLY A 15 6.86 -1.23 -11.67
CA GLY A 15 7.16 -1.35 -13.10
C GLY A 15 8.63 -1.67 -13.43
N ARG A 16 9.46 -1.99 -12.44
CA ARG A 16 10.89 -2.33 -12.62
C ARG A 16 11.20 -3.71 -12.09
N SER A 17 12.05 -4.46 -12.78
CA SER A 17 12.60 -5.72 -12.27
C SER A 17 13.76 -5.42 -11.33
N GLN A 18 13.70 -5.95 -10.11
CA GLN A 18 14.70 -5.81 -9.05
C GLN A 18 15.19 -7.19 -8.63
N GLN A 19 16.50 -7.37 -8.48
CA GLN A 19 17.08 -8.58 -7.93
C GLN A 19 17.44 -8.34 -6.47
N VAL A 20 17.06 -9.28 -5.60
CA VAL A 20 17.36 -9.27 -4.18
C VAL A 20 17.90 -10.63 -3.77
N ASP A 21 18.91 -10.65 -2.91
CA ASP A 21 19.50 -11.87 -2.35
C ASP A 21 19.06 -11.99 -0.89
N VAL A 22 18.00 -12.74 -0.67
CA VAL A 22 17.33 -12.82 0.64
C VAL A 22 16.85 -14.23 0.93
N ASP A 23 16.56 -14.52 2.20
CA ASP A 23 15.83 -15.72 2.57
C ASP A 23 14.42 -15.66 1.98
N PRO A 24 13.98 -16.69 1.22
CA PRO A 24 12.65 -16.75 0.62
C PRO A 24 11.47 -16.59 1.60
N SER A 25 11.68 -16.87 2.88
CA SER A 25 10.68 -16.69 3.96
C SER A 25 10.63 -15.26 4.51
N THR A 26 11.56 -14.39 4.12
CA THR A 26 11.59 -12.99 4.59
C THR A 26 10.27 -12.30 4.24
N PRO A 27 9.61 -11.61 5.20
CA PRO A 27 8.44 -10.81 4.90
C PRO A 27 8.74 -9.73 3.85
N LEU A 28 7.89 -9.62 2.86
CA LEU A 28 8.01 -8.66 1.75
C LEU A 28 8.25 -7.22 2.24
N LEU A 29 7.70 -6.85 3.39
CA LEU A 29 7.91 -5.54 3.99
C LEU A 29 9.39 -5.19 4.15
N TYR A 30 10.18 -6.11 4.69
CA TYR A 30 11.60 -5.87 4.94
C TYR A 30 12.39 -5.78 3.64
N VAL A 31 12.10 -6.64 2.68
CA VAL A 31 12.71 -6.57 1.35
C VAL A 31 12.43 -5.23 0.68
N LEU A 32 11.20 -4.73 0.76
CA LEU A 32 10.85 -3.42 0.19
C LEU A 32 11.54 -2.27 0.93
N SER A 33 11.63 -2.32 2.28
CA SER A 33 12.18 -1.22 3.09
C SER A 33 13.69 -1.22 3.17
N ASP A 34 14.32 -2.37 3.26
CA ASP A 34 15.74 -2.50 3.62
C ASP A 34 16.59 -2.76 2.37
N ASP A 35 16.16 -3.67 1.49
CA ASP A 35 16.91 -3.97 0.25
C ASP A 35 16.59 -2.97 -0.88
N LEU A 36 15.33 -2.53 -0.99
CA LEU A 36 14.87 -1.64 -2.08
C LEU A 36 14.66 -0.19 -1.64
N GLU A 37 14.88 0.13 -0.37
CA GLU A 37 14.78 1.48 0.22
C GLU A 37 13.43 2.18 0.01
N LEU A 38 12.35 1.42 -0.20
CA LEU A 38 11.00 1.94 -0.38
C LEU A 38 10.35 2.22 0.98
N ARG A 39 10.00 3.46 1.24
CA ARG A 39 9.52 3.94 2.54
C ARG A 39 7.99 4.06 2.64
N GLY A 40 7.26 3.80 1.57
CA GLY A 40 5.79 3.80 1.57
C GLY A 40 5.20 2.79 2.56
N PRO A 41 5.45 1.47 2.43
CA PRO A 41 4.98 0.49 3.39
C PRO A 41 5.72 0.64 4.72
N LYS A 42 4.99 0.55 5.85
CA LYS A 42 5.55 0.78 7.18
C LYS A 42 5.29 -0.39 8.11
N PHE A 43 6.29 -0.70 8.94
CA PHE A 43 6.12 -1.68 10.02
C PHE A 43 5.25 -1.07 11.14
N GLY A 44 4.12 -1.70 11.44
CA GLY A 44 3.26 -1.31 12.57
C GLY A 44 3.07 -2.50 13.53
N CYS A 45 2.09 -3.37 13.26
CA CYS A 45 1.78 -4.49 14.16
C CYS A 45 2.60 -5.76 13.89
N GLY A 46 3.15 -5.95 12.68
CA GLY A 46 3.80 -7.21 12.27
C GLY A 46 2.85 -8.41 12.11
N LEU A 47 1.54 -8.20 12.25
CA LEU A 47 0.51 -9.25 12.32
C LEU A 47 -0.55 -9.13 11.19
N GLY A 48 -0.30 -8.29 10.18
CA GLY A 48 -1.26 -8.07 9.10
C GLY A 48 -2.53 -7.29 9.47
N GLN A 49 -2.64 -6.77 10.70
CA GLN A 49 -3.89 -6.20 11.24
C GLN A 49 -4.02 -4.68 11.02
N CYS A 50 -2.94 -3.90 11.24
CA CYS A 50 -3.03 -2.44 11.25
C CYS A 50 -3.07 -1.78 9.87
N GLY A 51 -2.68 -2.47 8.82
CA GLY A 51 -2.71 -1.98 7.45
C GLY A 51 -1.58 -1.03 7.04
N ALA A 52 -0.69 -0.60 7.94
CA ALA A 52 0.39 0.34 7.61
C ALA A 52 1.38 -0.20 6.57
N CYS A 53 1.52 -1.53 6.49
CA CYS A 53 2.39 -2.23 5.55
C CYS A 53 1.72 -2.59 4.21
N THR A 54 0.52 -2.08 3.93
CA THR A 54 -0.20 -2.44 2.70
C THR A 54 0.58 -2.04 1.46
N VAL A 55 0.70 -2.99 0.54
CA VAL A 55 1.13 -2.80 -0.85
C VAL A 55 0.10 -3.40 -1.78
N ILE A 56 0.17 -3.12 -3.07
CA ILE A 56 -0.68 -3.78 -4.07
C ILE A 56 0.15 -4.89 -4.70
N VAL A 57 -0.34 -6.12 -4.65
CA VAL A 57 0.25 -7.26 -5.37
C VAL A 57 -0.78 -7.76 -6.37
N ASN A 58 -0.44 -7.70 -7.65
CA ASN A 58 -1.34 -8.10 -8.73
C ASN A 58 -2.75 -7.49 -8.61
N GLY A 59 -2.83 -6.19 -8.33
CA GLY A 59 -4.09 -5.45 -8.15
C GLY A 59 -4.84 -5.73 -6.85
N GLN A 60 -4.23 -6.40 -5.86
CA GLN A 60 -4.84 -6.70 -4.56
C GLN A 60 -4.09 -6.03 -3.41
N ALA A 61 -4.83 -5.40 -2.48
CA ALA A 61 -4.25 -4.88 -1.25
C ALA A 61 -3.73 -6.04 -0.38
N THR A 62 -2.41 -6.07 -0.16
CA THR A 62 -1.70 -7.16 0.51
C THR A 62 -0.92 -6.62 1.71
N ARG A 63 -0.94 -7.35 2.81
CA ARG A 63 -0.20 -7.02 4.04
C ARG A 63 1.23 -7.54 3.95
N SER A 64 2.17 -6.71 3.53
CA SER A 64 3.56 -7.13 3.27
C SER A 64 4.32 -7.63 4.49
N CYS A 65 3.92 -7.27 5.71
CA CYS A 65 4.57 -7.73 6.95
C CYS A 65 4.35 -9.21 7.29
N VAL A 66 3.36 -9.86 6.66
CA VAL A 66 3.04 -11.28 6.87
C VAL A 66 3.08 -12.09 5.57
N THR A 67 3.54 -11.48 4.49
CA THR A 67 3.63 -12.12 3.17
C THR A 67 5.09 -12.47 2.90
N PRO A 68 5.48 -13.76 2.86
CA PRO A 68 6.82 -14.16 2.47
C PRO A 68 7.15 -13.69 1.05
N VAL A 69 8.36 -13.19 0.82
CA VAL A 69 8.76 -12.65 -0.49
C VAL A 69 8.66 -13.69 -1.61
N SER A 70 8.94 -14.95 -1.31
CA SER A 70 8.83 -16.05 -2.28
C SER A 70 7.42 -16.28 -2.80
N THR A 71 6.39 -15.93 -2.03
CA THR A 71 4.99 -16.13 -2.43
C THR A 71 4.50 -15.10 -3.44
N VAL A 72 5.23 -14.01 -3.62
CA VAL A 72 4.89 -12.98 -4.61
C VAL A 72 5.16 -13.46 -6.03
N GLY A 73 6.23 -14.24 -6.23
CA GLY A 73 6.60 -14.77 -7.54
C GLY A 73 6.80 -13.66 -8.57
N SER A 74 6.22 -13.83 -9.76
CA SER A 74 6.29 -12.86 -10.87
C SER A 74 5.23 -11.76 -10.84
N ASN A 75 4.42 -11.68 -9.77
CA ASN A 75 3.37 -10.69 -9.65
C ASN A 75 3.96 -9.26 -9.51
N GLU A 76 3.27 -8.29 -10.11
CA GLU A 76 3.63 -6.88 -9.97
C GLU A 76 3.32 -6.38 -8.57
N ILE A 77 4.30 -5.74 -7.95
CA ILE A 77 4.18 -5.08 -6.65
C ILE A 77 4.12 -3.57 -6.89
N THR A 78 3.08 -2.92 -6.39
CA THR A 78 2.99 -1.45 -6.40
C THR A 78 2.99 -0.93 -4.97
N THR A 79 3.95 -0.07 -4.65
CA THR A 79 4.00 0.68 -3.40
C THR A 79 3.41 2.09 -3.60
N LEU A 80 3.37 2.90 -2.55
CA LEU A 80 2.88 4.27 -2.64
C LEU A 80 3.69 5.09 -3.66
N GLU A 81 5.01 4.85 -3.72
CA GLU A 81 5.94 5.50 -4.65
C GLU A 81 5.67 5.12 -6.11
N GLY A 82 5.05 3.96 -6.33
CA GLY A 82 4.70 3.48 -7.68
C GLY A 82 3.39 4.04 -8.21
N LEU A 83 2.59 4.74 -7.41
CA LEU A 83 1.35 5.37 -7.89
C LEU A 83 1.61 6.66 -8.65
N GLY A 84 2.53 7.49 -8.16
CA GLY A 84 2.87 8.78 -8.76
C GLY A 84 4.04 9.43 -8.05
N THR A 85 4.60 10.48 -8.65
CA THR A 85 5.73 11.25 -8.11
C THR A 85 5.26 12.54 -7.44
N ALA A 86 6.17 13.25 -6.78
CA ALA A 86 5.87 14.56 -6.17
C ALA A 86 5.44 15.58 -7.24
N GLU A 87 6.04 15.51 -8.44
CA GLU A 87 5.75 16.42 -9.57
C GLU A 87 4.48 16.02 -10.32
N LYS A 88 4.14 14.72 -10.30
CA LYS A 88 2.96 14.16 -10.95
C LYS A 88 2.29 13.12 -10.06
N PRO A 89 1.61 13.56 -9.00
CA PRO A 89 0.92 12.66 -8.10
C PRO A 89 -0.25 11.97 -8.80
N HIS A 90 -0.53 10.74 -8.39
CA HIS A 90 -1.76 10.07 -8.80
C HIS A 90 -2.98 10.89 -8.30
N PRO A 91 -4.11 10.94 -9.04
CA PRO A 91 -5.28 11.74 -8.64
C PRO A 91 -5.79 11.48 -7.22
N LEU A 92 -5.67 10.24 -6.72
CA LEU A 92 -5.97 9.93 -5.33
C LEU A 92 -4.97 10.56 -4.36
N GLN A 93 -3.68 10.56 -4.67
CA GLN A 93 -2.66 11.25 -3.86
C GLN A 93 -2.91 12.76 -3.86
N GLN A 94 -3.25 13.34 -5.02
CA GLN A 94 -3.59 14.75 -5.12
C GLN A 94 -4.81 15.10 -4.25
N ALA A 95 -5.85 14.28 -4.25
CA ALA A 95 -7.02 14.49 -3.40
C ALA A 95 -6.65 14.50 -1.90
N PHE A 96 -5.70 13.66 -1.47
CA PHE A 96 -5.19 13.68 -0.08
C PHE A 96 -4.40 14.95 0.23
N ILE A 97 -3.68 15.50 -0.73
CA ILE A 97 -2.97 16.79 -0.61
C ILE A 97 -3.99 17.93 -0.49
N ASP A 98 -4.95 18.00 -1.40
CA ASP A 98 -5.98 19.03 -1.47
C ASP A 98 -6.82 19.09 -0.19
N GLU A 99 -7.19 17.94 0.34
CA GLU A 99 -7.97 17.83 1.59
C GLU A 99 -7.10 17.94 2.86
N GLN A 100 -5.78 18.10 2.71
CA GLN A 100 -4.84 18.09 3.84
C GLN A 100 -5.07 16.89 4.78
N ALA A 101 -5.26 15.71 4.20
CA ALA A 101 -5.71 14.52 4.88
C ALA A 101 -4.59 13.82 5.69
N ALA A 102 -3.36 14.29 5.61
CA ALA A 102 -2.24 13.77 6.38
C ALA A 102 -2.12 14.47 7.74
N GLN A 103 -1.78 13.68 8.78
CA GLN A 103 -1.26 14.19 10.05
C GLN A 103 0.17 13.64 10.24
N CYS A 104 0.35 12.56 11.02
CA CYS A 104 1.69 11.97 11.17
C CYS A 104 2.18 11.23 9.91
N GLY A 105 1.30 10.90 8.97
CA GLY A 105 1.61 10.22 7.70
C GLY A 105 1.82 8.71 7.78
N PHE A 106 1.89 8.12 8.99
CA PHE A 106 2.30 6.72 9.16
C PHE A 106 1.35 5.71 8.49
N CYS A 107 0.04 5.89 8.63
CA CYS A 107 -0.97 5.01 8.03
C CYS A 107 -1.30 5.35 6.57
N LEU A 108 -0.79 6.47 6.06
CA LEU A 108 -1.27 7.09 4.83
C LEU A 108 -1.09 6.18 3.60
N SER A 109 0.07 5.53 3.48
CA SER A 109 0.34 4.56 2.42
C SER A 109 -0.73 3.45 2.43
N GLY A 110 -0.99 2.87 3.60
CA GLY A 110 -1.99 1.83 3.75
C GLY A 110 -3.40 2.28 3.39
N VAL A 111 -3.80 3.47 3.81
CA VAL A 111 -5.12 4.04 3.48
C VAL A 111 -5.26 4.25 1.98
N ILE A 112 -4.28 4.91 1.35
CA ILE A 112 -4.31 5.24 -0.09
C ILE A 112 -4.34 3.96 -0.94
N LEU A 113 -3.47 2.98 -0.66
CA LEU A 113 -3.40 1.75 -1.45
C LEU A 113 -4.64 0.86 -1.24
N THR A 114 -5.20 0.82 -0.02
CA THR A 114 -6.46 0.11 0.25
C THR A 114 -7.62 0.79 -0.49
N ALA A 115 -7.74 2.12 -0.41
CA ALA A 115 -8.77 2.86 -1.13
C ALA A 115 -8.64 2.70 -2.65
N LYS A 116 -7.42 2.79 -3.18
CA LYS A 116 -7.13 2.60 -4.61
C LYS A 116 -7.63 1.26 -5.12
N THR A 117 -7.21 0.16 -4.49
CA THR A 117 -7.61 -1.20 -4.89
C THR A 117 -9.10 -1.45 -4.75
N PHE A 118 -9.72 -0.90 -3.72
CA PHE A 118 -11.16 -1.02 -3.52
C PHE A 118 -11.94 -0.27 -4.60
N LEU A 119 -11.59 0.98 -4.87
CA LEU A 119 -12.29 1.82 -5.86
C LEU A 119 -12.05 1.36 -7.31
N ASP A 120 -10.93 0.75 -7.61
CA ASP A 120 -10.68 0.18 -8.94
C ASP A 120 -11.68 -0.94 -9.29
N ARG A 121 -12.14 -1.66 -8.28
CA ARG A 121 -13.13 -2.74 -8.43
C ARG A 121 -14.57 -2.24 -8.24
N ASN A 122 -14.72 -1.14 -7.49
CA ASN A 122 -16.03 -0.58 -7.12
C ASN A 122 -16.07 0.92 -7.43
N PRO A 123 -16.11 1.31 -8.72
CA PRO A 123 -16.04 2.72 -9.12
C PRO A 123 -17.25 3.56 -8.66
N ARG A 124 -18.35 2.90 -8.29
CA ARG A 124 -19.58 3.52 -7.77
C ARG A 124 -19.84 3.17 -6.30
N ALA A 125 -18.78 2.98 -5.52
CA ALA A 125 -18.91 2.62 -4.11
C ALA A 125 -19.63 3.71 -3.32
N THR A 126 -20.51 3.29 -2.40
CA THR A 126 -21.15 4.20 -1.44
C THR A 126 -20.16 4.57 -0.32
N ASP A 127 -20.51 5.61 0.44
CA ASP A 127 -19.70 6.04 1.58
C ASP A 127 -19.52 4.93 2.63
N GLU A 128 -20.56 4.16 2.89
CA GLU A 128 -20.54 3.05 3.83
C GLU A 128 -19.59 1.96 3.36
N GLN A 129 -19.60 1.65 2.07
CA GLN A 129 -18.69 0.67 1.46
C GLN A 129 -17.23 1.13 1.53
N ILE A 130 -16.96 2.42 1.30
CA ILE A 130 -15.63 3.01 1.45
C ILE A 130 -15.16 2.91 2.90
N GLN A 131 -16.01 3.28 3.87
CA GLN A 131 -15.69 3.18 5.30
C GLN A 131 -15.40 1.75 5.71
N GLN A 132 -16.20 0.80 5.25
CA GLN A 132 -16.02 -0.63 5.53
C GLN A 132 -14.70 -1.15 4.95
N ALA A 133 -14.34 -0.76 3.74
CA ALA A 133 -13.07 -1.15 3.12
C ALA A 133 -11.88 -0.62 3.92
N LEU A 134 -12.00 0.57 4.50
CA LEU A 134 -10.94 1.21 5.30
C LEU A 134 -10.92 0.76 6.77
N ALA A 135 -11.91 0.03 7.26
CA ALA A 135 -11.95 -0.47 8.64
C ALA A 135 -10.76 -1.38 8.99
N SER A 136 -10.09 -1.92 7.97
CA SER A 136 -8.88 -2.73 8.12
C SER A 136 -7.57 -1.91 8.22
N VAL A 137 -7.64 -0.57 8.23
CA VAL A 137 -6.46 0.31 8.36
C VAL A 137 -6.60 1.20 9.57
N LEU A 138 -5.66 1.07 10.52
CA LEU A 138 -5.68 1.84 11.77
C LEU A 138 -5.00 3.20 11.58
N CYS A 139 -5.73 4.26 11.97
CA CYS A 139 -5.18 5.61 12.10
C CYS A 139 -5.31 6.08 13.55
N ARG A 140 -4.18 6.34 14.22
CA ARG A 140 -4.15 6.82 15.61
C ARG A 140 -4.39 8.33 15.73
N CYS A 141 -4.17 9.08 14.66
CA CYS A 141 -4.36 10.55 14.65
C CYS A 141 -5.80 10.98 14.44
N PHE A 142 -6.74 10.06 14.29
CA PHE A 142 -8.15 10.34 14.01
C PHE A 142 -8.39 11.21 12.75
N GLY A 143 -7.48 11.13 11.77
CA GLY A 143 -7.58 11.83 10.48
C GLY A 143 -8.67 11.32 9.52
N ASN A 144 -9.52 10.40 9.98
CA ASN A 144 -10.46 9.63 9.15
C ASN A 144 -11.42 10.51 8.34
N VAL A 145 -11.93 11.62 8.91
CA VAL A 145 -12.89 12.50 8.21
C VAL A 145 -12.24 13.11 6.95
N ARG A 146 -11.04 13.68 7.06
CA ARG A 146 -10.34 14.27 5.91
C ARG A 146 -9.91 13.20 4.90
N MET A 147 -9.49 12.03 5.37
CA MET A 147 -9.16 10.90 4.50
C MET A 147 -10.38 10.42 3.72
N LEU A 148 -11.54 10.33 4.36
CA LEU A 148 -12.80 9.98 3.68
C LEU A 148 -13.20 11.06 2.65
N ASN A 149 -13.06 12.33 2.97
CA ASN A 149 -13.33 13.41 2.03
C ASN A 149 -12.41 13.34 0.80
N ALA A 150 -11.11 13.09 1.00
CA ALA A 150 -10.17 12.90 -0.09
C ALA A 150 -10.57 11.72 -1.00
N ILE A 151 -10.97 10.60 -0.41
CA ILE A 151 -11.39 9.41 -1.15
C ILE A 151 -12.70 9.67 -1.91
N ARG A 152 -13.68 10.34 -1.30
CA ARG A 152 -14.94 10.76 -1.93
C ARG A 152 -14.69 11.69 -3.12
N ARG A 153 -13.83 12.69 -2.94
CA ARG A 153 -13.43 13.62 -4.00
C ARG A 153 -12.83 12.86 -5.20
N TYR A 154 -11.94 11.93 -4.95
CA TYR A 154 -11.37 11.09 -6.01
C TYR A 154 -12.43 10.20 -6.66
N ALA A 155 -13.31 9.56 -5.88
CA ALA A 155 -14.37 8.71 -6.41
C ALA A 155 -15.36 9.52 -7.25
N GLY A 156 -15.80 10.69 -6.81
CA GLY A 156 -16.70 11.60 -7.54
C GLY A 156 -16.13 12.08 -8.87
N GLY A 157 -14.82 12.34 -8.95
CA GLY A 157 -14.16 12.73 -10.19
C GLY A 157 -14.01 11.60 -11.22
N ARG A 158 -14.27 10.35 -10.85
CA ARG A 158 -14.23 9.18 -11.77
C ARG A 158 -15.58 8.86 -12.40
N THR A 159 -16.64 9.41 -11.87
CA THR A 159 -18.04 9.17 -12.35
C THR A 159 -18.59 10.29 -13.22
N ALA A 160 -17.79 11.34 -13.45
CA ALA A 160 -18.13 12.48 -14.30
C ALA A 160 -17.70 12.29 -15.75
#